data_936f77a8764bb5fe108a391ef012fddc
#
_entry.id   936f77a8764bb5fe108a391ef012fddc
#
_cell.length_a   1.000
_cell.length_b   1.000
_cell.length_c   1.000
_cell.angle_alpha   90.00
_cell.angle_beta   90.00
_cell.angle_gamma   90.00
#
_symmetry.space_group_name_H-M   'P 1'
#
loop_
_entity.id
_entity.type
_entity.pdbx_description
1 polymer ?
#
loop_
_entity_poly.entity_id
_entity_poly.type
_entity_poly.pdbx_seq_one_letter_code
_entity_poly.pdbx_strand_id
1 'polypeptide(L)'
;RERDGIQEQLQKADKRKQLVALVSPVDAVVLDMAKLSQGSVIQAAEQMFTLVPLGSELEAEVKIDALDIGYIKLNDATHLKLDAFPFQKHGGLQGKVRTLSEDAFKRDGGAMGQGLDAYYLSRISLGSEALRNMSDKMRLLPGMTLSAEIVVGKRTVMSYLLWPLTKAMNESLREP
;
A
#
# COMPACT_ATOMS: atom_id res chain seq x y z
N ARG A 1 -18.43 -6.41 52.34
CA ARG A 1 -18.04 -7.57 51.52
C ARG A 1 -19.15 -8.01 50.56
N GLU A 2 -20.42 -8.17 50.97
CA GLU A 2 -21.53 -8.49 50.05
C GLU A 2 -21.85 -7.33 49.09
N ARG A 3 -21.83 -6.10 49.57
CA ARG A 3 -22.08 -4.91 48.74
C ARG A 3 -21.04 -4.76 47.63
N ASP A 4 -19.78 -5.06 47.94
CA ASP A 4 -18.66 -4.96 46.95
C ASP A 4 -18.82 -6.01 45.85
N GLY A 5 -19.24 -7.23 46.23
CA GLY A 5 -19.51 -8.29 45.25
C GLY A 5 -20.67 -8.00 44.30
N ILE A 6 -21.77 -7.39 44.84
CA ILE A 6 -22.92 -6.97 44.03
C ILE A 6 -22.53 -5.84 43.09
N GLN A 7 -21.71 -4.92 43.54
CA GLN A 7 -21.25 -3.80 42.74
C GLN A 7 -20.35 -4.24 41.58
N GLU A 8 -19.47 -5.23 41.80
CA GLU A 8 -18.67 -5.87 40.73
C GLU A 8 -19.54 -6.59 39.71
N GLN A 9 -20.57 -7.32 40.16
CA GLN A 9 -21.50 -8.00 39.25
C GLN A 9 -22.27 -7.03 38.39
N LEU A 10 -22.71 -5.90 38.96
CA LEU A 10 -23.42 -4.84 38.26
C LEU A 10 -22.52 -4.19 37.19
N GLN A 11 -21.27 -3.88 37.53
CA GLN A 11 -20.31 -3.35 36.58
C GLN A 11 -20.01 -4.32 35.44
N LYS A 12 -19.89 -5.61 35.73
CA LYS A 12 -19.72 -6.66 34.71
C LYS A 12 -20.94 -6.77 33.78
N ALA A 13 -22.15 -6.66 34.34
CA ALA A 13 -23.38 -6.70 33.55
C ALA A 13 -23.52 -5.45 32.67
N ASP A 14 -23.20 -4.26 33.17
CA ASP A 14 -23.20 -3.02 32.38
C ASP A 14 -22.17 -3.03 31.26
N LYS A 15 -20.98 -3.49 31.54
CA LYS A 15 -19.94 -3.66 30.48
C LYS A 15 -20.39 -4.64 29.40
N ARG A 16 -21.01 -5.77 29.77
CA ARG A 16 -21.58 -6.70 28.80
C ARG A 16 -22.66 -6.05 27.95
N LYS A 17 -23.54 -5.27 28.56
CA LYS A 17 -24.61 -4.55 27.85
C LYS A 17 -24.03 -3.51 26.85
N GLN A 18 -22.96 -2.80 27.21
CA GLN A 18 -22.28 -1.87 26.32
C GLN A 18 -21.60 -2.58 25.12
N LEU A 19 -21.09 -3.79 25.32
CA LEU A 19 -20.45 -4.59 24.26
C LEU A 19 -21.46 -5.21 23.26
N VAL A 20 -22.77 -5.19 23.58
CA VAL A 20 -23.81 -5.67 22.66
C VAL A 20 -24.09 -4.68 21.51
N ALA A 21 -23.86 -3.39 21.74
CA ALA A 21 -24.00 -2.38 20.69
C ALA A 21 -22.68 -2.22 19.94
N LEU A 22 -22.60 -2.74 18.74
CA LEU A 22 -21.44 -2.52 17.85
C LEU A 22 -21.54 -1.13 17.23
N VAL A 23 -20.61 -0.26 17.60
CA VAL A 23 -20.52 1.10 17.08
C VAL A 23 -19.21 1.25 16.33
N SER A 24 -19.25 1.89 15.16
CA SER A 24 -18.04 2.21 14.42
C SER A 24 -17.16 3.19 15.20
N PRO A 25 -15.85 2.91 15.37
CA PRO A 25 -14.94 3.82 16.08
C PRO A 25 -14.60 5.08 15.27
N VAL A 26 -14.84 5.06 13.97
CA VAL A 26 -14.53 6.16 13.03
C VAL A 26 -15.63 6.27 11.97
N ASP A 27 -15.72 7.43 11.34
CA ASP A 27 -16.58 7.61 10.18
C ASP A 27 -16.08 6.72 9.04
N ALA A 28 -16.91 5.79 8.58
CA ALA A 28 -16.53 4.78 7.61
C ALA A 28 -17.70 4.39 6.70
N VAL A 29 -17.38 3.80 5.58
CA VAL A 29 -18.34 3.14 4.69
C VAL A 29 -18.29 1.64 4.93
N VAL A 30 -19.45 1.01 5.07
CA VAL A 30 -19.55 -0.45 5.17
C VAL A 30 -19.25 -1.05 3.79
N LEU A 31 -18.15 -1.80 3.71
CA LEU A 31 -17.75 -2.51 2.50
C LEU A 31 -18.47 -3.85 2.38
N ASP A 32 -18.50 -4.60 3.47
CA ASP A 32 -19.11 -5.91 3.53
C ASP A 32 -19.74 -6.17 4.92
N MET A 33 -20.78 -6.98 4.93
CA MET A 33 -21.51 -7.35 6.12
C MET A 33 -21.78 -8.84 6.11
N ALA A 34 -21.52 -9.50 7.23
CA ALA A 34 -21.86 -10.92 7.38
C ALA A 34 -23.36 -11.15 7.13
N LYS A 35 -23.67 -12.20 6.36
CA LYS A 35 -25.06 -12.58 6.04
C LYS A 35 -25.71 -13.24 7.26
N LEU A 36 -26.18 -12.42 8.19
CA LEU A 36 -26.84 -12.86 9.40
C LEU A 36 -28.35 -12.66 9.28
N SER A 37 -29.10 -13.66 9.75
CA SER A 37 -30.55 -13.60 9.88
C SER A 37 -30.90 -13.22 11.31
N GLN A 38 -32.12 -12.72 11.52
CA GLN A 38 -32.64 -12.49 12.86
C GLN A 38 -32.67 -13.76 13.65
N GLY A 39 -32.02 -13.80 14.81
CA GLY A 39 -31.86 -15.01 15.63
C GLY A 39 -30.60 -15.83 15.38
N SER A 40 -29.71 -15.38 14.49
CA SER A 40 -28.40 -16.02 14.32
C SER A 40 -27.55 -15.90 15.58
N VAL A 41 -26.84 -16.96 15.91
CA VAL A 41 -25.87 -17.02 17.00
C VAL A 41 -24.50 -16.64 16.43
N ILE A 42 -23.85 -15.66 17.05
CA ILE A 42 -22.54 -15.15 16.64
C ILE A 42 -21.51 -15.61 17.67
N GLN A 43 -20.38 -16.08 17.18
CA GLN A 43 -19.25 -16.45 18.04
C GLN A 43 -18.43 -15.24 18.44
N ALA A 44 -17.73 -15.33 19.57
CA ALA A 44 -16.80 -14.27 19.97
C ALA A 44 -15.67 -14.16 18.93
N ALA A 45 -15.32 -12.91 18.57
CA ALA A 45 -14.32 -12.57 17.56
C ALA A 45 -14.72 -12.88 16.09
N GLU A 46 -15.98 -13.20 15.81
CA GLU A 46 -16.46 -13.35 14.44
C GLU A 46 -16.55 -11.98 13.75
N GLN A 47 -16.03 -11.91 12.52
CA GLN A 47 -16.04 -10.68 11.72
C GLN A 47 -17.46 -10.42 11.19
N MET A 48 -18.07 -9.32 11.64
CA MET A 48 -19.42 -8.95 11.24
C MET A 48 -19.47 -7.91 10.14
N PHE A 49 -18.57 -6.95 10.19
CA PHE A 49 -18.52 -5.83 9.26
C PHE A 49 -17.09 -5.59 8.82
N THR A 50 -16.93 -5.28 7.53
CA THR A 50 -15.71 -4.70 6.99
C THR A 50 -15.96 -3.23 6.71
N LEU A 51 -15.21 -2.37 7.38
CA LEU A 51 -15.37 -0.92 7.28
C LEU A 51 -14.18 -0.31 6.56
N VAL A 52 -14.46 0.62 5.65
CA VAL A 52 -13.44 1.46 5.01
C VAL A 52 -13.53 2.85 5.63
N PRO A 53 -12.52 3.30 6.39
CA PRO A 53 -12.55 4.61 7.03
C PRO A 53 -12.56 5.72 5.97
N LEU A 54 -13.36 6.76 6.23
CA LEU A 54 -13.38 7.98 5.44
C LEU A 54 -12.28 8.92 5.92
N GLY A 55 -11.64 9.61 4.96
CA GLY A 55 -10.65 10.64 5.27
C GLY A 55 -9.25 10.13 5.64
N SER A 56 -8.98 8.83 5.55
CA SER A 56 -7.61 8.34 5.63
C SER A 56 -6.84 8.73 4.36
N GLU A 57 -5.59 9.14 4.56
CA GLU A 57 -4.68 9.39 3.43
C GLU A 57 -4.51 8.10 2.63
N LEU A 58 -4.70 8.21 1.33
CA LEU A 58 -4.45 7.08 0.42
C LEU A 58 -2.94 6.94 0.20
N GLU A 59 -2.47 5.72 0.25
CA GLU A 59 -1.11 5.35 -0.12
C GLU A 59 -1.15 4.35 -1.29
N ALA A 60 -0.17 4.42 -2.16
CA ALA A 60 -0.02 3.42 -3.21
C ALA A 60 0.93 2.31 -2.73
N GLU A 61 0.47 1.06 -2.78
CA GLU A 61 1.32 -0.09 -2.51
C GLU A 61 1.81 -0.68 -3.83
N VAL A 62 3.12 -0.77 -3.99
CA VAL A 62 3.80 -1.17 -5.24
C VAL A 62 4.72 -2.34 -4.97
N LYS A 63 4.70 -3.30 -5.89
CA LYS A 63 5.62 -4.44 -5.92
C LYS A 63 6.81 -4.10 -6.79
N ILE A 64 8.00 -4.19 -6.22
CA ILE A 64 9.28 -3.88 -6.88
C ILE A 64 10.02 -5.19 -7.09
N ASP A 65 10.51 -5.43 -8.28
CA ASP A 65 11.30 -6.61 -8.56
C ASP A 65 12.65 -6.59 -7.80
N ALA A 66 13.11 -7.78 -7.40
CA ALA A 66 14.35 -7.92 -6.65
C ALA A 66 15.58 -7.40 -7.42
N LEU A 67 15.52 -7.33 -8.74
CA LEU A 67 16.59 -6.78 -9.57
C LEU A 67 16.73 -5.26 -9.45
N ASP A 68 15.63 -4.56 -9.16
CA ASP A 68 15.57 -3.09 -9.16
C ASP A 68 15.71 -2.48 -7.77
N ILE A 69 15.52 -3.28 -6.72
CA ILE A 69 15.49 -2.80 -5.32
C ILE A 69 16.76 -2.04 -4.91
N GLY A 70 17.92 -2.46 -5.42
CA GLY A 70 19.22 -1.85 -5.10
C GLY A 70 19.36 -0.40 -5.56
N TYR A 71 18.52 0.06 -6.46
CA TYR A 71 18.57 1.42 -6.99
C TYR A 71 17.59 2.37 -6.31
N ILE A 72 16.61 1.86 -5.57
CA ILE A 72 15.51 2.63 -5.00
C ILE A 72 15.86 3.05 -3.57
N LYS A 73 15.57 4.31 -3.27
CA LYS A 73 15.82 4.91 -1.96
C LYS A 73 14.54 5.51 -1.40
N LEU A 74 14.50 5.65 -0.08
CA LEU A 74 13.45 6.41 0.58
C LEU A 74 13.44 7.86 0.07
N ASN A 75 12.26 8.42 -0.10
CA ASN A 75 11.98 9.74 -0.67
C ASN A 75 12.26 9.90 -2.17
N ASP A 76 12.57 8.84 -2.90
CA ASP A 76 12.65 8.92 -4.35
C ASP A 76 11.32 9.38 -4.94
N ALA A 77 11.41 10.30 -5.90
CA ALA A 77 10.24 10.82 -6.60
C ALA A 77 9.61 9.74 -7.47
N THR A 78 8.30 9.65 -7.43
CA THR A 78 7.55 8.63 -8.16
C THR A 78 6.41 9.24 -8.94
N HIS A 79 6.22 8.81 -10.17
CA HIS A 79 5.06 9.13 -11.00
C HIS A 79 4.10 7.95 -11.02
N LEU A 80 2.88 8.16 -10.54
CA LEU A 80 1.85 7.14 -10.43
C LEU A 80 0.82 7.32 -11.55
N LYS A 81 0.59 6.28 -12.32
CA LYS A 81 -0.40 6.22 -13.38
C LYS A 81 -1.51 5.27 -12.95
N LEU A 82 -2.71 5.77 -12.83
CA LEU A 82 -3.88 4.99 -12.45
C LEU A 82 -4.52 4.35 -13.68
N ASP A 83 -4.81 3.05 -13.62
CA ASP A 83 -5.42 2.34 -14.75
C ASP A 83 -6.87 2.80 -14.98
N ALA A 84 -7.56 3.19 -13.91
CA ALA A 84 -8.91 3.72 -13.99
C ALA A 84 -9.02 5.09 -14.68
N PHE A 85 -7.90 5.85 -14.75
CA PHE A 85 -7.87 7.20 -15.32
C PHE A 85 -6.79 7.28 -16.40
N PRO A 86 -7.16 7.28 -17.70
CA PRO A 86 -6.20 7.33 -18.80
C PRO A 86 -5.23 8.51 -18.65
N PHE A 87 -3.94 8.19 -18.59
CA PHE A 87 -2.84 9.14 -18.36
C PHE A 87 -2.85 10.31 -19.34
N GLN A 88 -3.24 10.07 -20.61
CA GLN A 88 -3.26 11.11 -21.64
C GLN A 88 -4.29 12.23 -21.34
N LYS A 89 -5.37 11.89 -20.62
CA LYS A 89 -6.44 12.85 -20.29
C LYS A 89 -6.30 13.44 -18.90
N HIS A 90 -5.92 12.60 -17.95
CA HIS A 90 -5.95 12.96 -16.51
C HIS A 90 -4.56 13.20 -15.92
N GLY A 91 -3.48 12.86 -16.67
CA GLY A 91 -2.13 12.92 -16.14
C GLY A 91 -1.86 11.81 -15.13
N GLY A 92 -0.81 11.95 -14.36
CA GLY A 92 -0.42 11.06 -13.28
C GLY A 92 -0.32 11.81 -11.96
N LEU A 93 -0.36 11.07 -10.86
CA LEU A 93 -0.11 11.61 -9.53
C LEU A 93 1.39 11.60 -9.26
N GLN A 94 1.87 12.60 -8.56
CA GLN A 94 3.23 12.59 -8.03
C GLN A 94 3.20 12.01 -6.62
N GLY A 95 4.21 11.22 -6.31
CA GLY A 95 4.38 10.61 -5.01
C GLY A 95 5.84 10.52 -4.60
N LYS A 96 6.07 10.03 -3.40
CA LYS A 96 7.42 9.74 -2.87
C LYS A 96 7.42 8.39 -2.19
N VAL A 97 8.50 7.66 -2.36
CA VAL A 97 8.74 6.40 -1.65
C VAL A 97 8.78 6.68 -0.15
N ARG A 98 7.81 6.18 0.60
CA ARG A 98 7.71 6.38 2.05
C ARG A 98 8.36 5.24 2.83
N THR A 99 8.05 4.02 2.43
CA THR A 99 8.60 2.82 3.06
C THR A 99 9.00 1.81 2.01
N LEU A 100 10.01 1.01 2.36
CA LEU A 100 10.50 -0.10 1.57
C LEU A 100 10.62 -1.29 2.49
N SER A 101 10.12 -2.46 2.09
CA SER A 101 10.28 -3.66 2.90
C SER A 101 11.76 -4.07 2.94
N GLU A 102 12.23 -4.51 4.10
CA GLU A 102 13.60 -5.02 4.28
C GLU A 102 13.73 -6.48 3.85
N ASP A 103 12.60 -7.18 3.66
CA ASP A 103 12.58 -8.57 3.25
C ASP A 103 11.77 -8.76 1.97
N ALA A 104 12.13 -9.78 1.21
CA ALA A 104 11.50 -10.12 -0.06
C ALA A 104 10.33 -11.08 0.15
N PHE A 105 9.24 -10.79 -0.53
CA PHE A 105 8.07 -11.66 -0.62
C PHE A 105 8.18 -12.57 -1.84
N LYS A 106 7.67 -13.80 -1.72
CA LYS A 106 7.56 -14.72 -2.84
C LYS A 106 6.23 -14.51 -3.55
N ARG A 107 6.24 -14.56 -4.87
CA ARG A 107 5.02 -14.55 -5.68
C ARG A 107 4.43 -15.95 -5.65
N ASP A 108 3.19 -16.09 -5.15
CA ASP A 108 2.48 -17.37 -5.17
C ASP A 108 2.23 -17.80 -6.63
N GLY A 109 2.70 -19.00 -7.01
CA GLY A 109 2.43 -19.60 -8.32
C GLY A 109 3.63 -19.78 -9.25
N GLY A 110 4.83 -19.37 -8.85
CA GLY A 110 6.06 -19.68 -9.61
C GLY A 110 6.51 -21.11 -9.40
N ALA A 111 6.81 -21.82 -10.51
CA ALA A 111 7.43 -23.14 -10.46
C ALA A 111 8.74 -23.07 -9.65
N MET A 112 8.93 -24.02 -8.75
CA MET A 112 10.13 -24.16 -7.93
C MET A 112 11.39 -24.09 -8.81
N GLY A 113 12.18 -23.01 -8.74
CA GLY A 113 13.52 -23.05 -9.29
C GLY A 113 14.15 -21.79 -9.88
N GLN A 114 13.42 -20.70 -10.08
CA GLN A 114 14.08 -19.48 -10.57
C GLN A 114 13.87 -18.35 -9.56
N GLY A 115 14.98 -17.86 -8.98
CA GLY A 115 15.02 -16.79 -7.98
C GLY A 115 14.53 -15.41 -8.46
N LEU A 116 13.78 -15.36 -9.56
CA LEU A 116 13.22 -14.18 -10.20
C LEU A 116 11.81 -13.83 -9.70
N ASP A 117 11.20 -14.67 -8.85
CA ASP A 117 9.82 -14.46 -8.38
C ASP A 117 9.74 -13.72 -7.03
N ALA A 118 10.86 -13.18 -6.57
CA ALA A 118 10.90 -12.38 -5.35
C ALA A 118 10.57 -10.92 -5.67
N TYR A 119 9.75 -10.29 -4.82
CA TYR A 119 9.44 -8.87 -4.92
C TYR A 119 9.52 -8.20 -3.54
N TYR A 120 9.78 -6.92 -3.55
CA TYR A 120 9.75 -6.06 -2.37
C TYR A 120 8.51 -5.19 -2.39
N LEU A 121 7.92 -4.95 -1.22
CA LEU A 121 6.79 -4.04 -1.08
C LEU A 121 7.29 -2.64 -0.77
N SER A 122 6.79 -1.67 -1.51
CA SER A 122 7.01 -0.25 -1.26
C SER A 122 5.68 0.46 -1.07
N ARG A 123 5.60 1.36 -0.11
CA ARG A 123 4.48 2.29 0.05
C ARG A 123 4.92 3.67 -0.37
N ILE A 124 4.11 4.26 -1.23
CA ILE A 124 4.33 5.55 -1.83
C ILE A 124 3.26 6.50 -1.33
N SER A 125 3.67 7.60 -0.70
CA SER A 125 2.75 8.66 -0.33
C SER A 125 2.28 9.39 -1.58
N LEU A 126 0.98 9.64 -1.67
CA LEU A 126 0.41 10.44 -2.75
C LEU A 126 0.65 11.93 -2.45
N GLY A 127 1.17 12.66 -3.43
CA GLY A 127 1.27 14.12 -3.35
C GLY A 127 -0.10 14.79 -3.44
N SER A 128 -0.15 16.05 -3.04
CA SER A 128 -1.38 16.86 -3.04
C SER A 128 -1.87 17.25 -4.44
N GLU A 129 -1.15 16.88 -5.51
CA GLU A 129 -1.55 17.20 -6.87
C GLU A 129 -2.75 16.35 -7.29
N ALA A 130 -3.86 17.02 -7.53
CA ALA A 130 -5.04 16.39 -8.08
C ALA A 130 -4.83 16.03 -9.56
N LEU A 131 -5.43 14.93 -9.99
CA LEU A 131 -5.50 14.58 -11.40
C LEU A 131 -6.16 15.72 -12.20
N ARG A 132 -5.65 15.98 -13.40
CA ARG A 132 -6.23 17.00 -14.30
C ARG A 132 -7.61 16.58 -14.79
N ASN A 133 -8.48 17.55 -15.04
CA ASN A 133 -9.81 17.31 -15.62
C ASN A 133 -10.65 16.28 -14.84
N MET A 134 -10.53 16.23 -13.52
CA MET A 134 -11.45 15.44 -12.70
C MET A 134 -12.80 16.16 -12.60
N SER A 135 -13.86 15.42 -12.89
CA SER A 135 -15.22 15.86 -12.58
C SER A 135 -15.49 15.68 -11.09
N ASP A 136 -16.37 16.49 -10.50
CA ASP A 136 -16.77 16.42 -9.08
C ASP A 136 -17.29 15.04 -8.64
N LYS A 137 -17.69 14.21 -9.62
CA LYS A 137 -18.14 12.83 -9.38
C LYS A 137 -17.00 11.80 -9.36
N MET A 138 -15.82 12.16 -9.83
CA MET A 138 -14.65 11.27 -9.87
C MET A 138 -13.85 11.43 -8.59
N ARG A 139 -13.58 10.34 -7.91
CA ARG A 139 -12.74 10.31 -6.71
C ARG A 139 -11.80 9.12 -6.75
N LEU A 140 -10.66 9.24 -6.11
CA LEU A 140 -9.76 8.14 -5.87
C LEU A 140 -10.39 7.21 -4.83
N LEU A 141 -10.41 5.92 -5.14
CA LEU A 141 -10.96 4.89 -4.25
C LEU A 141 -9.84 3.90 -3.88
N PRO A 142 -9.85 3.42 -2.64
CA PRO A 142 -8.98 2.30 -2.26
C PRO A 142 -9.21 1.10 -3.17
N GLY A 143 -8.15 0.35 -3.48
CA GLY A 143 -8.23 -0.83 -4.35
C GLY A 143 -8.11 -0.55 -5.85
N MET A 144 -7.92 0.69 -6.28
CA MET A 144 -7.60 0.99 -7.68
C MET A 144 -6.21 0.48 -8.02
N THR A 145 -6.08 -0.12 -9.21
CA THR A 145 -4.79 -0.55 -9.76
C THR A 145 -4.04 0.63 -10.36
N LEU A 146 -2.73 0.57 -10.25
CA LEU A 146 -1.84 1.61 -10.75
C LEU A 146 -0.47 1.05 -11.16
N SER A 147 0.23 1.82 -11.98
CA SER A 147 1.63 1.62 -12.31
C SER A 147 2.46 2.77 -11.74
N ALA A 148 3.60 2.44 -11.12
CA ALA A 148 4.51 3.41 -10.53
C ALA A 148 5.83 3.48 -11.31
N GLU A 149 6.24 4.68 -11.66
CA GLU A 149 7.55 4.97 -12.27
C GLU A 149 8.41 5.68 -11.24
N ILE A 150 9.39 4.97 -10.66
CA ILE A 150 10.27 5.51 -9.63
C ILE A 150 11.52 6.09 -10.29
N VAL A 151 11.85 7.33 -9.96
CA VAL A 151 13.03 8.02 -10.50
C VAL A 151 14.25 7.67 -9.66
N VAL A 152 15.01 6.67 -10.08
CA VAL A 152 16.15 6.11 -9.32
C VAL A 152 17.48 6.82 -9.56
N GLY A 153 17.54 7.85 -10.40
CA GLY A 153 18.75 8.63 -10.61
C GLY A 153 18.72 9.46 -11.88
N LYS A 154 19.65 10.40 -11.92
CA LYS A 154 19.93 11.22 -13.11
C LYS A 154 21.31 10.86 -13.62
N ARG A 155 21.44 10.46 -14.87
CA ARG A 155 22.73 10.30 -15.54
C ARG A 155 22.94 11.44 -16.52
N THR A 156 24.12 12.01 -16.53
CA THR A 156 24.48 13.01 -17.54
C THR A 156 24.73 12.33 -18.87
N VAL A 157 24.30 12.94 -19.96
CA VAL A 157 24.53 12.44 -21.33
C VAL A 157 26.02 12.17 -21.58
N MET A 158 26.87 13.00 -20.98
CA MET A 158 28.34 12.88 -21.08
C MET A 158 28.86 11.60 -20.43
N SER A 159 28.28 11.17 -19.31
CA SER A 159 28.68 9.89 -18.67
C SER A 159 28.32 8.70 -19.52
N TYR A 160 27.23 8.78 -20.27
CA TYR A 160 26.83 7.72 -21.19
C TYR A 160 27.78 7.60 -22.38
N LEU A 161 28.26 8.73 -22.90
CA LEU A 161 29.21 8.76 -24.03
C LEU A 161 30.62 8.31 -23.60
N LEU A 162 31.04 8.66 -22.39
CA LEU A 162 32.38 8.32 -21.89
C LEU A 162 32.50 6.93 -21.30
N TRP A 163 31.37 6.31 -20.90
CA TRP A 163 31.37 5.00 -20.26
C TRP A 163 32.02 3.88 -21.10
N PRO A 164 31.76 3.74 -22.43
CA PRO A 164 32.46 2.76 -23.27
C PRO A 164 33.98 2.98 -23.34
N LEU A 165 34.41 4.25 -23.33
CA LEU A 165 35.83 4.60 -23.37
C LEU A 165 36.54 4.24 -22.06
N THR A 166 35.91 4.55 -20.92
CA THR A 166 36.46 4.20 -19.60
C THR A 166 36.46 2.69 -19.37
N LYS A 167 35.45 1.96 -19.87
CA LYS A 167 35.42 0.51 -19.84
C LYS A 167 36.54 -0.11 -20.66
N ALA A 168 36.73 0.35 -21.90
CA ALA A 168 37.79 -0.15 -22.79
C ALA A 168 39.20 0.14 -22.21
N MET A 169 39.41 1.30 -21.58
CA MET A 169 40.67 1.59 -20.90
C MET A 169 40.92 0.68 -19.69
N ASN A 170 39.90 0.43 -18.86
CA ASN A 170 40.03 -0.45 -17.70
C ASN A 170 40.26 -1.93 -18.08
N GLU A 171 39.63 -2.38 -19.17
CA GLU A 171 39.85 -3.74 -19.69
C GLU A 171 41.21 -3.88 -20.35
N SER A 172 41.70 -2.85 -21.05
CA SER A 172 43.01 -2.83 -21.69
C SER A 172 44.20 -2.74 -20.71
N LEU A 173 43.98 -2.18 -19.52
CA LEU A 173 45.01 -2.06 -18.49
C LEU A 173 45.02 -3.27 -17.49
N ARG A 174 44.13 -4.23 -17.68
CA ARG A 174 44.09 -5.45 -16.90
C ARG A 174 44.55 -6.62 -17.75
N GLU A 175 45.83 -6.64 -18.02
CA GLU A 175 46.49 -7.88 -18.53
C GLU A 175 46.55 -8.91 -17.40
N PRO A 176 46.41 -10.23 -17.76
CA PRO A 176 46.37 -11.32 -16.80
C PRO A 176 47.66 -11.51 -16.03
#